data_bbdaf82a295b35ed58ea3b78df318bda
#
_entry.id   bbdaf82a295b35ed58ea3b78df318bda
#
_cell.length_a   1.000
_cell.length_b   1.000
_cell.length_c   1.000
_cell.angle_alpha   90.00
_cell.angle_beta   90.00
_cell.angle_gamma   90.00
#
_symmetry.space_group_name_H-M   'P 1'
#
loop_
_entity.id
_entity.type
_entity.pdbx_description
1 polymer ?
#
loop_
_entity_poly.entity_id
_entity_poly.type
_entity_poly.pdbx_seq_one_letter_code
_entity_poly.pdbx_strand_id
1 'polypeptide(L)'
;MSHLELSWALLAERSFLEALARGRTLVRYDRPGCGLSDRSRKAEWSLARERETLDTVVAAIGASTFDLVGSSLGVPIAIDWAARHPDTVDRLVLYGGWARGKDVAAPQVREHVVGLIRSHWGLGSEVLTEIFAPEASAGTRAVLANYQRQASSAETAAELLLACYEVDVADRLKEVAAPTLVLHREEDRAAPLKQSQFIASRIGGARLIELPGRSHLPYIGDVDTLVGEIRRFLGLPVLRKTAVPSLTKRQREVAALVSEGLTNRDIAQQLGIDERSAEGHVERIRNKLGVRSRAQIATWWVASNSPN
;
A
#
# COMPACT_ATOMS: atom_id res chain seq x y z
N MET A 1 3.47 -6.95 -5.22
CA MET A 1 4.89 -6.52 -5.40
C MET A 1 5.23 -5.59 -4.26
N SER A 2 6.46 -5.65 -3.75
CA SER A 2 6.94 -4.78 -2.67
C SER A 2 8.35 -4.27 -2.98
N HIS A 3 8.75 -3.16 -2.36
CA HIS A 3 10.11 -2.63 -2.39
C HIS A 3 10.27 -1.65 -1.22
N LEU A 4 10.97 -2.07 -0.18
CA LEU A 4 11.04 -1.34 1.09
C LEU A 4 11.52 0.11 0.95
N GLU A 5 12.56 0.38 0.17
CA GLU A 5 13.09 1.73 -0.03
C GLU A 5 12.17 2.59 -0.89
N LEU A 6 11.66 2.05 -2.02
CA LEU A 6 10.77 2.81 -2.90
C LEU A 6 9.44 3.13 -2.21
N SER A 7 8.86 2.18 -1.45
CA SER A 7 7.65 2.43 -0.68
C SER A 7 7.88 3.52 0.38
N TRP A 8 9.06 3.55 1.00
CA TRP A 8 9.43 4.60 1.94
C TRP A 8 9.65 5.97 1.28
N ALA A 9 10.02 5.97 0.01
CA ALA A 9 10.12 7.20 -0.79
C ALA A 9 8.76 7.75 -1.23
N LEU A 10 7.71 6.90 -1.30
CA LEU A 10 6.34 7.32 -1.57
C LEU A 10 5.73 7.96 -0.32
N LEU A 11 5.54 9.28 -0.34
CA LEU A 11 5.07 10.03 0.83
C LEU A 11 3.75 9.48 1.40
N ALA A 12 2.79 9.13 0.54
CA ALA A 12 1.50 8.60 0.97
C ALA A 12 1.66 7.26 1.70
N GLU A 13 2.43 6.32 1.14
CA GLU A 13 2.68 5.02 1.75
C GLU A 13 3.50 5.15 3.04
N ARG A 14 4.55 5.98 3.03
CA ARG A 14 5.35 6.27 4.22
C ARG A 14 4.49 6.81 5.35
N SER A 15 3.65 7.82 5.08
CA SER A 15 2.77 8.42 6.10
C SER A 15 1.79 7.41 6.69
N PHE A 16 1.23 6.53 5.85
CA PHE A 16 0.38 5.42 6.28
C PHE A 16 1.15 4.46 7.22
N LEU A 17 2.35 4.05 6.84
CA LEU A 17 3.19 3.14 7.61
C LEU A 17 3.65 3.76 8.93
N GLU A 18 4.08 5.04 8.93
CA GLU A 18 4.42 5.79 10.14
C GLU A 18 3.24 5.91 11.10
N ALA A 19 2.03 6.11 10.55
CA ALA A 19 0.82 6.17 11.36
C ALA A 19 0.49 4.82 12.01
N LEU A 20 0.68 3.70 11.31
CA LEU A 20 0.56 2.36 11.88
C LEU A 20 1.64 2.05 12.92
N ALA A 21 2.87 2.48 12.67
CA ALA A 21 4.02 2.24 13.53
C ALA A 21 4.01 3.05 14.84
N ARG A 22 3.22 4.13 14.92
CA ARG A 22 3.25 5.01 16.09
C ARG A 22 2.80 4.29 17.37
N GLY A 23 3.76 4.10 18.31
CA GLY A 23 3.57 3.37 19.57
C GLY A 23 3.78 1.86 19.46
N ARG A 24 4.27 1.36 18.32
CA ARG A 24 4.65 -0.04 18.09
C ARG A 24 5.82 -0.15 17.13
N THR A 25 6.50 -1.28 17.17
CA THR A 25 7.45 -1.67 16.13
C THR A 25 6.67 -2.24 14.96
N LEU A 26 6.86 -1.69 13.75
CA LEU A 26 6.32 -2.21 12.50
C LEU A 26 7.44 -2.92 11.74
N VAL A 27 7.24 -4.20 11.48
CA VAL A 27 8.16 -5.01 10.68
C VAL A 27 7.55 -5.22 9.29
N ARG A 28 8.37 -5.03 8.28
CA ARG A 28 8.03 -5.26 6.87
C ARG A 28 9.17 -5.97 6.18
N TYR A 29 8.86 -6.73 5.18
CA TYR A 29 9.86 -7.41 4.35
C TYR A 29 9.48 -7.37 2.88
N ASP A 30 10.47 -7.47 2.01
CA ASP A 30 10.27 -7.73 0.60
C ASP A 30 10.23 -9.24 0.39
N ARG A 31 9.18 -9.72 -0.28
CA ARG A 31 9.07 -11.14 -0.61
C ARG A 31 10.15 -11.56 -1.62
N PRO A 32 10.52 -12.82 -1.66
CA PRO A 32 11.46 -13.33 -2.66
C PRO A 32 11.05 -12.93 -4.09
N GLY A 33 12.01 -12.50 -4.89
CA GLY A 33 11.79 -12.03 -6.26
C GLY A 33 11.36 -10.55 -6.37
N CYS A 34 11.13 -9.83 -5.27
CA CYS A 34 10.71 -8.44 -5.26
C CYS A 34 11.67 -7.56 -4.45
N GLY A 35 11.63 -6.27 -4.75
CA GLY A 35 12.29 -5.21 -3.98
C GLY A 35 13.78 -5.45 -3.80
N LEU A 36 14.22 -5.46 -2.56
CA LEU A 36 15.62 -5.70 -2.16
C LEU A 36 15.94 -7.16 -1.87
N SER A 37 14.93 -8.05 -1.89
CA SER A 37 15.15 -9.49 -1.74
C SER A 37 15.80 -10.10 -2.98
N ASP A 38 16.40 -11.28 -2.83
CA ASP A 38 17.04 -12.00 -3.93
C ASP A 38 16.09 -12.19 -5.12
N ARG A 39 16.49 -11.67 -6.28
CA ARG A 39 15.78 -11.76 -7.55
C ARG A 39 16.37 -12.80 -8.52
N SER A 40 17.49 -13.42 -8.16
CA SER A 40 18.23 -14.34 -9.03
C SER A 40 17.54 -15.69 -9.18
N ARG A 41 16.70 -16.07 -8.23
CA ARG A 41 15.95 -17.32 -8.28
C ARG A 41 14.66 -17.13 -9.05
N LYS A 42 14.45 -17.87 -10.13
CA LYS A 42 13.11 -18.13 -10.67
C LYS A 42 12.31 -18.82 -9.56
N ALA A 43 11.57 -18.03 -8.83
CA ALA A 43 10.79 -18.54 -7.72
C ALA A 43 9.40 -18.87 -8.23
N GLU A 44 9.13 -20.15 -8.49
CA GLU A 44 7.75 -20.60 -8.54
C GLU A 44 7.06 -20.18 -7.24
N TRP A 45 6.02 -19.40 -7.36
CA TRP A 45 5.26 -18.98 -6.19
C TRP A 45 4.52 -20.17 -5.59
N SER A 46 4.50 -20.27 -4.28
CA SER A 46 3.61 -21.17 -3.55
C SER A 46 3.27 -20.59 -2.17
N LEU A 47 2.08 -20.91 -1.67
CA LEU A 47 1.67 -20.52 -0.33
C LEU A 47 2.61 -21.08 0.74
N ALA A 48 3.16 -22.29 0.53
CA ALA A 48 4.15 -22.89 1.43
C ALA A 48 5.42 -22.04 1.53
N ARG A 49 5.90 -21.53 0.41
CA ARG A 49 7.11 -20.70 0.34
C ARG A 49 6.91 -19.32 0.98
N GLU A 50 5.74 -18.72 0.80
CA GLU A 50 5.40 -17.47 1.49
C GLU A 50 5.33 -17.69 3.01
N ARG A 51 4.80 -18.83 3.45
CA ARG A 51 4.79 -19.21 4.86
C ARG A 51 6.20 -19.39 5.43
N GLU A 52 7.08 -20.14 4.76
CA GLU A 52 8.48 -20.30 5.15
C GLU A 52 9.23 -18.94 5.23
N THR A 53 8.91 -18.02 4.30
CA THR A 53 9.44 -16.66 4.34
C THR A 53 8.97 -15.94 5.59
N LEU A 54 7.69 -16.01 5.92
CA LEU A 54 7.13 -15.38 7.11
C LEU A 54 7.68 -16.02 8.39
N ASP A 55 7.83 -17.36 8.44
CA ASP A 55 8.48 -18.08 9.56
C ASP A 55 9.90 -17.57 9.79
N THR A 56 10.67 -17.37 8.71
CA THR A 56 12.03 -16.82 8.77
C THR A 56 12.05 -15.40 9.33
N VAL A 57 11.12 -14.54 8.90
CA VAL A 57 10.97 -13.17 9.40
C VAL A 57 10.58 -13.19 10.88
N VAL A 58 9.61 -14.00 11.26
CA VAL A 58 9.17 -14.14 12.67
C VAL A 58 10.30 -14.61 13.57
N ALA A 59 11.06 -15.62 13.13
CA ALA A 59 12.22 -16.10 13.86
C ALA A 59 13.30 -15.00 14.04
N ALA A 60 13.53 -14.19 12.99
CA ALA A 60 14.49 -13.10 13.05
C ALA A 60 14.06 -11.96 13.98
N ILE A 61 12.76 -11.72 14.15
CA ILE A 61 12.23 -10.72 15.08
C ILE A 61 12.35 -11.19 16.53
N GLY A 62 12.26 -12.49 16.79
CA GLY A 62 12.31 -13.08 18.14
C GLY A 62 11.11 -12.74 19.02
N ALA A 63 9.99 -12.31 18.44
CA ALA A 63 8.76 -12.04 19.17
C ALA A 63 7.96 -13.32 19.40
N SER A 64 7.49 -13.53 20.64
CA SER A 64 6.63 -14.67 20.97
C SER A 64 5.20 -14.48 20.46
N THR A 65 4.69 -13.25 20.53
CA THR A 65 3.38 -12.86 19.99
C THR A 65 3.45 -11.52 19.27
N PHE A 66 2.56 -11.31 18.30
CA PHE A 66 2.46 -10.07 17.53
C PHE A 66 1.10 -9.93 16.85
N ASP A 67 0.78 -8.70 16.45
CA ASP A 67 -0.34 -8.44 15.54
C ASP A 67 0.10 -8.67 14.09
N LEU A 68 -0.69 -9.41 13.32
CA LEU A 68 -0.40 -9.69 11.91
C LEU A 68 -1.33 -8.89 11.00
N VAL A 69 -0.75 -8.19 10.03
CA VAL A 69 -1.51 -7.40 9.04
C VAL A 69 -1.26 -7.96 7.64
N GLY A 70 -2.30 -8.47 7.00
CA GLY A 70 -2.30 -8.88 5.60
C GLY A 70 -3.04 -7.89 4.72
N SER A 71 -2.44 -7.52 3.57
CA SER A 71 -3.09 -6.69 2.54
C SER A 71 -3.01 -7.37 1.19
N SER A 72 -4.10 -7.35 0.41
CA SER A 72 -4.14 -7.95 -0.93
C SER A 72 -3.74 -9.44 -0.89
N LEU A 73 -2.76 -9.88 -1.70
CA LEU A 73 -2.19 -11.24 -1.63
C LEU A 73 -1.62 -11.59 -0.24
N GLY A 74 -1.30 -10.60 0.59
CA GLY A 74 -0.93 -10.84 1.98
C GLY A 74 -2.07 -11.39 2.85
N VAL A 75 -3.33 -11.20 2.45
CA VAL A 75 -4.50 -11.70 3.19
C VAL A 75 -4.54 -13.23 3.22
N PRO A 76 -4.53 -13.98 2.11
CA PRO A 76 -4.51 -15.44 2.17
C PRO A 76 -3.25 -15.99 2.87
N ILE A 77 -2.10 -15.32 2.74
CA ILE A 77 -0.87 -15.71 3.45
C ILE A 77 -1.06 -15.56 4.96
N ALA A 78 -1.60 -14.43 5.40
CA ALA A 78 -1.85 -14.15 6.82
C ALA A 78 -2.89 -15.10 7.41
N ILE A 79 -3.93 -15.46 6.66
CA ILE A 79 -4.95 -16.44 7.07
C ILE A 79 -4.31 -17.82 7.26
N ASP A 80 -3.57 -18.34 6.24
CA ASP A 80 -2.94 -19.66 6.35
C ASP A 80 -1.92 -19.72 7.48
N TRP A 81 -1.17 -18.64 7.68
CA TRP A 81 -0.18 -18.57 8.75
C TRP A 81 -0.83 -18.50 10.13
N ALA A 82 -1.82 -17.62 10.33
CA ALA A 82 -2.52 -17.46 11.60
C ALA A 82 -3.28 -18.74 12.02
N ALA A 83 -3.87 -19.45 11.05
CA ALA A 83 -4.54 -20.72 11.30
C ALA A 83 -3.57 -21.80 11.83
N ARG A 84 -2.30 -21.75 11.44
CA ARG A 84 -1.27 -22.71 11.87
C ARG A 84 -0.56 -22.31 13.16
N HIS A 85 -0.67 -21.03 13.55
CA HIS A 85 0.02 -20.46 14.70
C HIS A 85 -0.97 -19.73 15.64
N PRO A 86 -1.97 -20.45 16.18
CA PRO A 86 -3.06 -19.84 16.94
C PRO A 86 -2.61 -19.09 18.20
N ASP A 87 -1.48 -19.50 18.78
CA ASP A 87 -0.95 -18.92 20.03
C ASP A 87 0.03 -17.75 19.77
N THR A 88 0.33 -17.44 18.50
CA THR A 88 1.36 -16.44 18.15
C THR A 88 0.73 -15.13 17.65
N VAL A 89 -0.45 -15.19 17.03
CA VAL A 89 -1.14 -14.00 16.50
C VAL A 89 -2.08 -13.43 17.56
N ASP A 90 -1.72 -12.29 18.14
CA ASP A 90 -2.57 -11.58 19.10
C ASP A 90 -3.84 -11.02 18.46
N ARG A 91 -3.68 -10.38 17.28
CA ARG A 91 -4.78 -9.85 16.45
C ARG A 91 -4.43 -9.95 14.98
N LEU A 92 -5.43 -10.24 14.17
CA LEU A 92 -5.30 -10.36 12.72
C LEU A 92 -6.06 -9.22 12.03
N VAL A 93 -5.38 -8.46 11.17
CA VAL A 93 -5.98 -7.42 10.33
C VAL A 93 -5.85 -7.82 8.87
N LEU A 94 -6.96 -7.86 8.15
CA LEU A 94 -7.04 -8.27 6.74
C LEU A 94 -7.64 -7.13 5.92
N TYR A 95 -6.87 -6.59 4.95
CA TYR A 95 -7.32 -5.48 4.13
C TYR A 95 -7.34 -5.84 2.64
N GLY A 96 -8.48 -5.64 1.98
CA GLY A 96 -8.62 -5.68 0.52
C GLY A 96 -8.20 -7.01 -0.10
N GLY A 97 -8.47 -8.15 0.56
CA GLY A 97 -8.01 -9.45 0.10
C GLY A 97 -9.14 -10.44 -0.17
N TRP A 98 -8.75 -11.67 -0.35
CA TRP A 98 -9.64 -12.79 -0.71
C TRP A 98 -9.18 -14.09 -0.04
N ALA A 99 -10.10 -15.05 0.05
CA ALA A 99 -9.78 -16.42 0.44
C ALA A 99 -9.67 -17.35 -0.77
N ARG A 100 -10.40 -17.04 -1.86
CA ARG A 100 -10.45 -17.84 -3.09
C ARG A 100 -10.04 -17.01 -4.28
N GLY A 101 -8.82 -17.22 -4.77
CA GLY A 101 -8.26 -16.48 -5.91
C GLY A 101 -9.07 -16.63 -7.19
N LYS A 102 -9.64 -17.83 -7.43
CA LYS A 102 -10.49 -18.08 -8.60
C LYS A 102 -11.71 -17.15 -8.73
N ASP A 103 -12.15 -16.57 -7.62
CA ASP A 103 -13.33 -15.71 -7.56
C ASP A 103 -12.98 -14.20 -7.67
N VAL A 104 -11.70 -13.86 -7.85
CA VAL A 104 -11.22 -12.46 -7.95
C VAL A 104 -11.57 -11.86 -9.31
N ALA A 105 -11.37 -12.61 -10.40
CA ALA A 105 -11.66 -12.15 -11.74
C ALA A 105 -12.10 -13.30 -12.65
N ALA A 106 -12.83 -13.00 -13.72
CA ALA A 106 -13.21 -13.98 -14.72
C ALA A 106 -11.99 -14.62 -15.42
N PRO A 107 -12.02 -15.90 -15.82
CA PRO A 107 -10.89 -16.60 -16.42
C PRO A 107 -10.24 -15.86 -17.58
N GLN A 108 -11.05 -15.32 -18.51
CA GLN A 108 -10.57 -14.58 -19.69
C GLN A 108 -9.83 -13.30 -19.28
N VAL A 109 -10.32 -12.58 -18.27
CA VAL A 109 -9.68 -11.37 -17.76
C VAL A 109 -8.30 -11.71 -17.18
N ARG A 110 -8.20 -12.81 -16.41
CA ARG A 110 -6.93 -13.27 -15.83
C ARG A 110 -5.90 -13.56 -16.92
N GLU A 111 -6.27 -14.34 -17.92
CA GLU A 111 -5.39 -14.71 -19.03
C GLU A 111 -4.87 -13.47 -19.77
N HIS A 112 -5.77 -12.53 -20.13
CA HIS A 112 -5.40 -11.33 -20.86
C HIS A 112 -4.50 -10.40 -20.07
N VAL A 113 -4.76 -10.19 -18.77
CA VAL A 113 -3.94 -9.32 -17.94
C VAL A 113 -2.55 -9.93 -17.70
N VAL A 114 -2.47 -11.23 -17.42
CA VAL A 114 -1.17 -11.93 -17.29
C VAL A 114 -0.41 -11.91 -18.61
N GLY A 115 -1.06 -12.16 -19.72
CA GLY A 115 -0.46 -12.09 -21.06
C GLY A 115 0.07 -10.69 -21.38
N LEU A 116 -0.66 -9.64 -21.04
CA LEU A 116 -0.22 -8.26 -21.20
C LEU A 116 1.03 -7.96 -20.37
N ILE A 117 1.07 -8.37 -19.11
CA ILE A 117 2.22 -8.15 -18.22
C ILE A 117 3.47 -8.83 -18.80
N ARG A 118 3.36 -10.09 -19.26
CA ARG A 118 4.48 -10.82 -19.86
C ARG A 118 4.97 -10.21 -21.15
N SER A 119 4.06 -9.79 -22.03
CA SER A 119 4.41 -9.26 -23.35
C SER A 119 4.84 -7.79 -23.33
N HIS A 120 4.31 -6.99 -22.42
CA HIS A 120 4.55 -5.54 -22.38
C HIS A 120 4.43 -4.99 -20.95
N TRP A 121 5.48 -5.18 -20.13
CA TRP A 121 5.46 -4.79 -18.71
C TRP A 121 5.22 -3.29 -18.48
N GLY A 122 5.68 -2.43 -19.39
CA GLY A 122 5.38 -1.00 -19.33
C GLY A 122 3.87 -0.76 -19.25
N LEU A 123 3.13 -1.21 -20.25
CA LEU A 123 1.68 -1.08 -20.32
C LEU A 123 0.97 -1.92 -19.24
N GLY A 124 1.45 -3.13 -18.96
CA GLY A 124 0.90 -3.98 -17.90
C GLY A 124 0.92 -3.31 -16.53
N SER A 125 2.01 -2.60 -16.19
CA SER A 125 2.11 -1.85 -14.93
C SER A 125 1.16 -0.65 -14.86
N GLU A 126 0.88 0.00 -16.00
CA GLU A 126 -0.10 1.09 -16.08
C GLU A 126 -1.53 0.57 -15.88
N VAL A 127 -1.89 -0.54 -16.54
CA VAL A 127 -3.20 -1.19 -16.38
C VAL A 127 -3.40 -1.65 -14.94
N LEU A 128 -2.41 -2.29 -14.32
CA LEU A 128 -2.49 -2.68 -12.91
C LEU A 128 -2.66 -1.45 -12.00
N THR A 129 -1.96 -0.36 -12.29
CA THR A 129 -2.10 0.87 -11.52
C THR A 129 -3.50 1.45 -11.63
N GLU A 130 -4.12 1.44 -12.81
CA GLU A 130 -5.50 1.91 -13.02
C GLU A 130 -6.51 1.04 -12.24
N ILE A 131 -6.24 -0.26 -12.12
CA ILE A 131 -7.06 -1.16 -11.29
C ILE A 131 -6.88 -0.86 -9.80
N PHE A 132 -5.63 -0.66 -9.35
CA PHE A 132 -5.31 -0.53 -7.93
C PHE A 132 -5.57 0.87 -7.36
N ALA A 133 -5.48 1.89 -8.18
CA ALA A 133 -5.55 3.29 -7.76
C ALA A 133 -6.32 4.18 -8.75
N PRO A 134 -7.59 3.84 -9.09
CA PRO A 134 -8.37 4.60 -10.07
C PRO A 134 -8.63 6.05 -9.64
N GLU A 135 -8.60 6.33 -8.35
CA GLU A 135 -8.82 7.67 -7.78
C GLU A 135 -7.53 8.51 -7.69
N ALA A 136 -6.38 7.92 -8.03
CA ALA A 136 -5.12 8.64 -8.02
C ALA A 136 -4.99 9.57 -9.23
N SER A 137 -4.31 10.71 -9.06
CA SER A 137 -3.98 11.62 -10.17
C SER A 137 -3.11 10.91 -11.21
N ALA A 138 -3.11 11.40 -12.44
CA ALA A 138 -2.27 10.85 -13.52
C ALA A 138 -0.78 10.81 -13.11
N GLY A 139 -0.29 11.85 -12.44
CA GLY A 139 1.09 11.90 -11.91
C GLY A 139 1.34 10.81 -10.88
N THR A 140 0.43 10.60 -9.95
CA THR A 140 0.53 9.52 -8.94
C THR A 140 0.48 8.15 -9.61
N ARG A 141 -0.39 7.94 -10.60
CA ARG A 141 -0.43 6.68 -11.35
C ARG A 141 0.87 6.40 -12.09
N ALA A 142 1.48 7.40 -12.72
CA ALA A 142 2.78 7.24 -13.38
C ALA A 142 3.88 6.81 -12.39
N VAL A 143 3.91 7.41 -11.20
CA VAL A 143 4.84 7.03 -10.11
C VAL A 143 4.60 5.59 -9.66
N LEU A 144 3.34 5.19 -9.45
CA LEU A 144 2.98 3.84 -9.03
C LEU A 144 3.31 2.78 -10.10
N ALA A 145 3.07 3.08 -11.38
CA ALA A 145 3.45 2.19 -12.48
C ALA A 145 4.98 2.01 -12.54
N ASN A 146 5.73 3.09 -12.39
CA ASN A 146 7.19 3.03 -12.31
C ASN A 146 7.68 2.25 -11.08
N TYR A 147 7.06 2.45 -9.92
CA TYR A 147 7.32 1.67 -8.70
C TYR A 147 7.18 0.17 -8.96
N GLN A 148 6.11 -0.27 -9.61
CA GLN A 148 5.89 -1.68 -9.91
C GLN A 148 7.00 -2.26 -10.78
N ARG A 149 7.44 -1.51 -11.82
CA ARG A 149 8.54 -1.94 -12.72
C ARG A 149 9.89 -2.03 -12.01
N GLN A 150 10.15 -1.17 -11.06
CA GLN A 150 11.37 -1.23 -10.26
C GLN A 150 11.30 -2.33 -9.19
N ALA A 151 10.12 -2.58 -8.64
CA ALA A 151 9.90 -3.57 -7.59
C ALA A 151 10.02 -5.01 -8.11
N SER A 152 9.71 -5.29 -9.38
CA SER A 152 9.75 -6.65 -9.93
C SER A 152 9.95 -6.68 -11.44
N SER A 153 10.42 -7.81 -11.96
CA SER A 153 10.42 -8.10 -13.40
C SER A 153 9.00 -8.40 -13.91
N ALA A 154 8.81 -8.36 -15.22
CA ALA A 154 7.56 -8.78 -15.87
C ALA A 154 7.16 -10.21 -15.47
N GLU A 155 8.11 -11.13 -15.50
CA GLU A 155 7.84 -12.53 -15.16
C GLU A 155 7.43 -12.67 -13.69
N THR A 156 8.17 -12.06 -12.76
CA THR A 156 7.78 -12.07 -11.34
C THR A 156 6.42 -11.44 -11.10
N ALA A 157 6.09 -10.35 -11.80
CA ALA A 157 4.79 -9.71 -11.69
C ALA A 157 3.66 -10.61 -12.19
N ALA A 158 3.88 -11.31 -13.32
CA ALA A 158 2.94 -12.28 -13.88
C ALA A 158 2.73 -13.48 -12.95
N GLU A 159 3.83 -14.06 -12.42
CA GLU A 159 3.78 -15.16 -11.45
C GLU A 159 3.00 -14.77 -10.18
N LEU A 160 3.24 -13.58 -9.63
CA LEU A 160 2.51 -13.09 -8.47
C LEU A 160 1.03 -12.89 -8.77
N LEU A 161 0.67 -12.44 -9.98
CA LEU A 161 -0.72 -12.30 -10.36
C LEU A 161 -1.41 -13.64 -10.56
N LEU A 162 -0.73 -14.63 -11.15
CA LEU A 162 -1.22 -16.02 -11.20
C LEU A 162 -1.45 -16.57 -9.79
N ALA A 163 -0.50 -16.37 -8.89
CA ALA A 163 -0.63 -16.72 -7.48
C ALA A 163 -1.89 -16.13 -6.84
N CYS A 164 -2.20 -14.85 -7.14
CA CYS A 164 -3.42 -14.22 -6.68
C CYS A 164 -4.69 -14.96 -7.13
N TYR A 165 -4.67 -15.55 -8.32
CA TYR A 165 -5.81 -16.26 -8.89
C TYR A 165 -5.91 -17.74 -8.49
N GLU A 166 -4.82 -18.34 -8.08
CA GLU A 166 -4.74 -19.78 -7.77
C GLU A 166 -4.88 -20.06 -6.27
N VAL A 167 -4.51 -19.09 -5.41
CA VAL A 167 -4.55 -19.30 -3.96
C VAL A 167 -5.98 -19.60 -3.48
N ASP A 168 -6.11 -20.64 -2.67
CA ASP A 168 -7.35 -20.96 -1.95
C ASP A 168 -7.01 -21.36 -0.50
N VAL A 169 -7.52 -20.57 0.44
CA VAL A 169 -7.38 -20.78 1.89
C VAL A 169 -8.73 -20.85 2.59
N ALA A 170 -9.80 -21.10 1.84
CA ALA A 170 -11.16 -21.07 2.37
C ALA A 170 -11.37 -22.05 3.52
N ASP A 171 -10.72 -23.21 3.47
CA ASP A 171 -10.84 -24.23 4.51
C ASP A 171 -10.09 -23.83 5.80
N ARG A 172 -9.10 -22.95 5.70
CA ARG A 172 -8.34 -22.41 6.84
C ARG A 172 -9.10 -21.39 7.68
N LEU A 173 -10.12 -20.74 7.12
CA LEU A 173 -10.84 -19.65 7.79
C LEU A 173 -11.40 -20.06 9.17
N LYS A 174 -11.87 -21.28 9.30
CA LYS A 174 -12.42 -21.80 10.56
C LYS A 174 -11.37 -22.12 11.62
N GLU A 175 -10.10 -22.26 11.20
CA GLU A 175 -8.97 -22.57 12.06
C GLU A 175 -8.34 -21.30 12.65
N VAL A 176 -8.69 -20.10 12.16
CA VAL A 176 -8.19 -18.84 12.68
C VAL A 176 -8.80 -18.57 14.06
N ALA A 177 -7.94 -18.60 15.09
CA ALA A 177 -8.34 -18.35 16.47
C ALA A 177 -8.19 -16.87 16.89
N ALA A 178 -7.30 -16.13 16.24
CA ALA A 178 -7.02 -14.74 16.56
C ALA A 178 -8.24 -13.84 16.32
N PRO A 179 -8.56 -12.90 17.23
CA PRO A 179 -9.50 -11.82 16.95
C PRO A 179 -9.17 -11.17 15.61
N THR A 180 -10.16 -11.06 14.71
CA THR A 180 -9.91 -10.66 13.31
C THR A 180 -10.72 -9.43 12.92
N LEU A 181 -10.04 -8.45 12.33
CA LEU A 181 -10.63 -7.30 11.66
C LEU A 181 -10.44 -7.44 10.16
N VAL A 182 -11.54 -7.43 9.41
CA VAL A 182 -11.55 -7.41 7.95
C VAL A 182 -11.96 -6.02 7.49
N LEU A 183 -11.20 -5.43 6.59
CA LEU A 183 -11.45 -4.09 6.04
C LEU A 183 -11.43 -4.17 4.52
N HIS A 184 -12.40 -3.52 3.87
CA HIS A 184 -12.48 -3.52 2.40
C HIS A 184 -13.11 -2.23 1.90
N ARG A 185 -12.66 -1.72 0.75
CA ARG A 185 -13.33 -0.61 0.08
C ARG A 185 -14.47 -1.14 -0.79
N GLU A 186 -15.63 -0.50 -0.70
CA GLU A 186 -16.86 -0.99 -1.33
C GLU A 186 -16.75 -1.23 -2.83
N GLU A 187 -16.03 -0.33 -3.53
CA GLU A 187 -15.88 -0.36 -4.97
C GLU A 187 -14.47 -0.78 -5.43
N ASP A 188 -13.73 -1.53 -4.60
CA ASP A 188 -12.40 -2.04 -4.95
C ASP A 188 -12.45 -2.87 -6.24
N ARG A 189 -11.65 -2.46 -7.22
CA ARG A 189 -11.61 -3.11 -8.54
C ARG A 189 -10.67 -4.30 -8.62
N ALA A 190 -9.73 -4.41 -7.70
CA ALA A 190 -8.73 -5.47 -7.69
C ALA A 190 -9.24 -6.73 -6.98
N ALA A 191 -10.09 -6.55 -5.97
CA ALA A 191 -10.68 -7.66 -5.23
C ALA A 191 -12.16 -7.34 -4.92
N PRO A 192 -13.10 -8.24 -5.25
CA PRO A 192 -14.51 -8.02 -4.96
C PRO A 192 -14.79 -8.00 -3.45
N LEU A 193 -15.58 -7.02 -2.97
CA LEU A 193 -16.00 -6.89 -1.57
C LEU A 193 -16.59 -8.21 -0.99
N LYS A 194 -17.31 -8.96 -1.81
CA LYS A 194 -17.89 -10.27 -1.42
C LYS A 194 -16.84 -11.27 -0.90
N GLN A 195 -15.56 -11.13 -1.28
CA GLN A 195 -14.49 -11.96 -0.74
C GLN A 195 -14.21 -11.64 0.73
N SER A 196 -14.19 -10.37 1.11
CA SER A 196 -14.05 -9.95 2.50
C SER A 196 -15.30 -10.30 3.33
N GLN A 197 -16.49 -10.19 2.76
CA GLN A 197 -17.73 -10.65 3.38
C GLN A 197 -17.69 -12.17 3.63
N PHE A 198 -17.20 -12.95 2.66
CA PHE A 198 -16.99 -14.38 2.80
C PHE A 198 -15.98 -14.71 3.92
N ILE A 199 -14.83 -14.04 3.96
CA ILE A 199 -13.82 -14.20 5.01
C ILE A 199 -14.45 -13.94 6.40
N ALA A 200 -15.08 -12.79 6.56
CA ALA A 200 -15.67 -12.38 7.83
C ALA A 200 -16.79 -13.34 8.29
N SER A 201 -17.53 -13.94 7.36
CA SER A 201 -18.59 -14.91 7.70
C SER A 201 -18.06 -16.27 8.16
N ARG A 202 -16.79 -16.57 7.94
CA ARG A 202 -16.19 -17.90 8.20
C ARG A 202 -15.18 -17.91 9.34
N ILE A 203 -14.60 -16.78 9.69
CA ILE A 203 -13.73 -16.63 10.86
C ILE A 203 -14.59 -16.30 12.06
N GLY A 204 -14.50 -17.09 13.12
CA GLY A 204 -15.28 -16.90 14.34
C GLY A 204 -15.01 -15.54 14.98
N GLY A 205 -16.07 -14.74 15.20
CA GLY A 205 -15.96 -13.42 15.83
C GLY A 205 -15.29 -12.33 14.98
N ALA A 206 -15.04 -12.58 13.70
CA ALA A 206 -14.47 -11.56 12.82
C ALA A 206 -15.42 -10.37 12.63
N ARG A 207 -14.86 -9.18 12.62
CA ARG A 207 -15.58 -7.93 12.33
C ARG A 207 -15.22 -7.43 10.93
N LEU A 208 -16.23 -7.20 10.09
CA LEU A 208 -16.05 -6.54 8.78
C LEU A 208 -16.37 -5.05 8.91
N ILE A 209 -15.52 -4.22 8.30
CA ILE A 209 -15.78 -2.81 8.07
C ILE A 209 -15.65 -2.53 6.57
N GLU A 210 -16.76 -2.14 5.97
CA GLU A 210 -16.82 -1.65 4.61
C GLU A 210 -16.46 -0.15 4.61
N LEU A 211 -15.55 0.24 3.75
CA LEU A 211 -15.02 1.59 3.67
C LEU A 211 -15.41 2.21 2.33
N PRO A 212 -15.78 3.49 2.27
CA PRO A 212 -16.03 4.14 1.00
C PRO A 212 -14.76 4.21 0.15
N GLY A 213 -14.93 4.21 -1.18
CA GLY A 213 -13.85 4.41 -2.15
C GLY A 213 -13.59 3.18 -3.02
N ARG A 214 -12.69 3.37 -3.99
CA ARG A 214 -12.44 2.44 -5.10
C ARG A 214 -11.00 1.95 -5.16
N SER A 215 -10.08 2.61 -4.45
CA SER A 215 -8.65 2.30 -4.48
C SER A 215 -8.33 1.06 -3.65
N HIS A 216 -7.64 0.11 -4.26
CA HIS A 216 -7.13 -1.09 -3.60
C HIS A 216 -5.98 -0.79 -2.63
N LEU A 217 -5.18 0.25 -2.91
CA LEU A 217 -4.03 0.62 -2.10
C LEU A 217 -4.48 1.29 -0.79
N PRO A 218 -4.02 0.81 0.38
CA PRO A 218 -4.50 1.30 1.68
C PRO A 218 -4.13 2.76 1.95
N TYR A 219 -3.12 3.28 1.29
CA TYR A 219 -2.61 4.64 1.46
C TYR A 219 -3.18 5.65 0.44
N ILE A 220 -4.23 5.28 -0.32
CA ILE A 220 -4.96 6.16 -1.24
C ILE A 220 -6.43 6.21 -0.84
N GLY A 221 -7.06 7.39 -0.93
CA GLY A 221 -8.43 7.63 -0.48
C GLY A 221 -8.52 8.03 0.99
N ASP A 222 -9.57 7.64 1.71
CA ASP A 222 -9.71 7.94 3.15
C ASP A 222 -8.82 7.04 3.99
N VAL A 223 -7.56 7.46 4.12
CA VAL A 223 -6.52 6.77 4.89
C VAL A 223 -6.73 6.96 6.39
N ASP A 224 -7.23 8.11 6.82
CA ASP A 224 -7.41 8.42 8.25
C ASP A 224 -8.42 7.48 8.90
N THR A 225 -9.54 7.23 8.23
CA THR A 225 -10.54 6.27 8.70
C THR A 225 -9.97 4.87 8.76
N LEU A 226 -9.30 4.41 7.71
CA LEU A 226 -8.66 3.08 7.67
C LEU A 226 -7.65 2.90 8.82
N VAL A 227 -6.72 3.84 8.97
CA VAL A 227 -5.71 3.81 10.04
C VAL A 227 -6.39 3.86 11.41
N GLY A 228 -7.43 4.70 11.56
CA GLY A 228 -8.18 4.83 12.80
C GLY A 228 -8.84 3.52 13.23
N GLU A 229 -9.45 2.78 12.30
CA GLU A 229 -10.07 1.48 12.57
C GLU A 229 -9.04 0.41 12.91
N ILE A 230 -7.93 0.34 12.17
CA ILE A 230 -6.82 -0.58 12.48
C ILE A 230 -6.28 -0.28 13.89
N ARG A 231 -5.93 0.97 14.17
CA ARG A 231 -5.36 1.34 15.48
C ARG A 231 -6.31 1.08 16.64
N ARG A 232 -7.61 1.38 16.46
CA ARG A 232 -8.63 1.10 17.48
C ARG A 232 -8.72 -0.40 17.75
N PHE A 233 -8.73 -1.21 16.71
CA PHE A 233 -8.76 -2.66 16.84
C PHE A 233 -7.50 -3.22 17.51
N LEU A 234 -6.34 -2.66 17.21
CA LEU A 234 -5.07 -3.02 17.85
C LEU A 234 -4.91 -2.49 19.28
N GLY A 235 -5.90 -1.79 19.83
CA GLY A 235 -5.83 -1.20 21.17
C GLY A 235 -4.87 0.00 21.27
N LEU A 236 -4.57 0.64 20.14
CA LEU A 236 -3.72 1.82 20.05
C LEU A 236 -4.55 3.11 20.09
N PRO A 237 -4.03 4.21 20.62
CA PRO A 237 -4.69 5.50 20.54
C PRO A 237 -4.96 5.86 19.07
N VAL A 238 -6.20 6.23 18.76
CA VAL A 238 -6.54 6.76 17.44
C VAL A 238 -5.83 8.10 17.29
N LEU A 239 -5.08 8.24 16.20
CA LEU A 239 -4.42 9.50 15.92
C LEU A 239 -5.52 10.53 15.61
N ARG A 240 -5.47 11.68 16.29
CA ARG A 240 -6.27 12.81 15.86
C ARG A 240 -5.88 13.07 14.40
N LYS A 241 -6.88 13.32 13.53
CA LYS A 241 -6.60 13.80 12.16
C LYS A 241 -5.49 14.84 12.27
N THR A 242 -4.25 14.44 12.00
CA THR A 242 -3.25 15.43 11.67
C THR A 242 -3.82 16.01 10.39
N ALA A 243 -4.34 17.24 10.46
CA ALA A 243 -4.65 17.94 9.24
C ALA A 243 -3.46 17.67 8.32
N VAL A 244 -3.74 17.08 7.15
CA VAL A 244 -2.72 16.98 6.08
C VAL A 244 -1.99 18.30 6.17
N PRO A 245 -0.65 18.35 6.31
CA PRO A 245 0.02 19.61 6.56
C PRO A 245 -0.42 20.59 5.50
N SER A 246 -1.54 21.30 5.77
CA SER A 246 -2.14 22.15 4.76
C SER A 246 -1.20 23.31 4.59
N LEU A 247 -0.55 23.32 3.45
CA LEU A 247 0.26 24.48 3.10
C LEU A 247 -0.61 25.73 3.24
N THR A 248 -0.09 26.79 3.86
CA THR A 248 -0.76 28.08 3.87
C THR A 248 -0.97 28.53 2.41
N LYS A 249 -1.87 29.49 2.18
CA LYS A 249 -2.07 30.06 0.84
C LYS A 249 -0.74 30.41 0.19
N ARG A 250 0.15 31.10 0.92
CA ARG A 250 1.47 31.50 0.44
C ARG A 250 2.40 30.32 0.16
N GLN A 251 2.35 29.30 0.99
CA GLN A 251 3.13 28.09 0.75
C GLN A 251 2.63 27.32 -0.48
N ARG A 252 1.32 27.32 -0.75
CA ARG A 252 0.77 26.72 -1.98
C ARG A 252 1.23 27.48 -3.22
N GLU A 253 1.22 28.80 -3.20
CA GLU A 253 1.74 29.64 -4.30
C GLU A 253 3.20 29.30 -4.58
N VAL A 254 4.05 29.22 -3.54
CA VAL A 254 5.46 28.84 -3.68
C VAL A 254 5.61 27.39 -4.20
N ALA A 255 4.81 26.44 -3.70
CA ALA A 255 4.89 25.05 -4.16
C ALA A 255 4.49 24.90 -5.65
N ALA A 256 3.51 25.69 -6.11
CA ALA A 256 3.15 25.76 -7.52
C ALA A 256 4.35 26.21 -8.38
N LEU A 257 4.96 27.32 -8.03
CA LEU A 257 6.11 27.86 -8.75
C LEU A 257 7.34 26.94 -8.71
N VAL A 258 7.52 26.22 -7.59
CA VAL A 258 8.53 25.16 -7.50
C VAL A 258 8.23 24.03 -8.50
N SER A 259 6.99 23.67 -8.71
CA SER A 259 6.60 22.63 -9.67
C SER A 259 6.78 23.04 -11.12
N GLU A 260 6.77 24.33 -11.39
CA GLU A 260 7.10 24.92 -12.71
C GLU A 260 8.61 25.04 -12.95
N GLY A 261 9.43 24.66 -11.96
CA GLY A 261 10.90 24.68 -12.09
C GLY A 261 11.58 26.00 -11.73
N LEU A 262 10.86 27.03 -11.24
CA LEU A 262 11.40 28.34 -10.94
C LEU A 262 12.43 28.29 -9.81
N THR A 263 13.49 29.11 -9.88
CA THR A 263 14.46 29.30 -8.80
C THR A 263 13.90 30.11 -7.66
N ASN A 264 14.57 30.18 -6.49
CA ASN A 264 14.13 31.03 -5.38
C ASN A 264 14.10 32.50 -5.76
N ARG A 265 15.03 32.92 -6.62
CA ARG A 265 15.09 34.27 -7.15
C ARG A 265 13.87 34.61 -8.03
N ASP A 266 13.50 33.68 -8.94
CA ASP A 266 12.33 33.87 -9.81
C ASP A 266 11.03 33.88 -8.99
N ILE A 267 10.92 32.99 -7.99
CA ILE A 267 9.80 32.95 -7.06
C ILE A 267 9.70 34.26 -6.29
N ALA A 268 10.82 34.79 -5.80
CA ALA A 268 10.88 36.04 -5.08
C ALA A 268 10.36 37.21 -5.96
N GLN A 269 10.84 37.27 -7.20
CA GLN A 269 10.41 38.28 -8.17
C GLN A 269 8.91 38.16 -8.47
N GLN A 270 8.40 36.96 -8.74
CA GLN A 270 7.01 36.74 -9.11
C GLN A 270 6.03 37.01 -7.95
N LEU A 271 6.47 36.76 -6.74
CA LEU A 271 5.66 36.92 -5.54
C LEU A 271 5.87 38.27 -4.81
N GLY A 272 6.76 39.14 -5.31
CA GLY A 272 7.06 40.45 -4.69
C GLY A 272 7.67 40.34 -3.30
N ILE A 273 8.56 39.36 -3.05
CA ILE A 273 9.27 39.14 -1.78
C ILE A 273 10.78 39.08 -2.02
N ASP A 274 11.57 39.13 -0.98
CA ASP A 274 13.01 38.91 -1.09
C ASP A 274 13.34 37.42 -1.24
N GLU A 275 14.52 37.13 -1.84
CA GLU A 275 14.97 35.76 -2.14
C GLU A 275 15.10 34.89 -0.88
N ARG A 276 15.54 35.46 0.24
CA ARG A 276 15.65 34.77 1.53
C ARG A 276 14.29 34.34 2.08
N SER A 277 13.27 35.17 1.87
CA SER A 277 11.87 34.84 2.19
C SER A 277 11.36 33.68 1.34
N ALA A 278 11.65 33.66 0.03
CA ALA A 278 11.31 32.57 -0.86
C ALA A 278 11.99 31.27 -0.42
N GLU A 279 13.29 31.29 -0.12
CA GLU A 279 14.05 30.18 0.43
C GLU A 279 13.44 29.67 1.73
N GLY A 280 13.13 30.55 2.66
CA GLY A 280 12.47 30.21 3.92
C GLY A 280 11.07 29.58 3.73
N HIS A 281 10.33 29.97 2.68
CA HIS A 281 9.09 29.29 2.33
C HIS A 281 9.33 27.88 1.81
N VAL A 282 10.30 27.68 0.90
CA VAL A 282 10.68 26.37 0.36
C VAL A 282 11.11 25.43 1.49
N GLU A 283 11.92 25.92 2.43
CA GLU A 283 12.37 25.12 3.57
C GLU A 283 11.20 24.75 4.50
N ARG A 284 10.34 25.69 4.85
CA ARG A 284 9.13 25.40 5.64
C ARG A 284 8.19 24.42 4.94
N ILE A 285 8.06 24.50 3.60
CA ILE A 285 7.30 23.51 2.82
C ILE A 285 7.96 22.12 2.92
N ARG A 286 9.28 22.04 2.73
CA ARG A 286 10.03 20.78 2.87
C ARG A 286 9.79 20.14 4.24
N ASN A 287 9.97 20.91 5.30
CA ASN A 287 9.79 20.45 6.67
C ASN A 287 8.34 20.03 6.93
N LYS A 288 7.38 20.81 6.44
CA LYS A 288 5.95 20.56 6.64
C LYS A 288 5.46 19.34 5.88
N LEU A 289 5.97 19.09 4.69
CA LEU A 289 5.67 17.91 3.86
C LEU A 289 6.55 16.70 4.21
N GLY A 290 7.58 16.87 5.06
CA GLY A 290 8.52 15.82 5.38
C GLY A 290 9.36 15.36 4.18
N VAL A 291 9.58 16.23 3.19
CA VAL A 291 10.36 15.93 1.99
C VAL A 291 11.79 16.48 2.09
N ARG A 292 12.74 15.81 1.41
CA ARG A 292 14.16 16.14 1.52
C ARG A 292 14.68 17.04 0.40
N SER A 293 13.98 17.10 -0.72
CA SER A 293 14.43 17.86 -1.89
C SER A 293 13.33 18.76 -2.46
N ARG A 294 13.75 19.80 -3.21
CA ARG A 294 12.90 20.67 -3.99
C ARG A 294 12.10 19.89 -5.04
N ALA A 295 12.72 18.93 -5.69
CA ALA A 295 12.05 18.06 -6.67
C ALA A 295 10.88 17.28 -6.04
N GLN A 296 11.00 16.87 -4.78
CA GLN A 296 9.91 16.19 -4.06
C GLN A 296 8.74 17.13 -3.74
N ILE A 297 8.98 18.44 -3.54
CA ILE A 297 7.90 19.43 -3.43
C ILE A 297 7.15 19.51 -4.76
N ALA A 298 7.86 19.59 -5.89
CA ALA A 298 7.26 19.63 -7.22
C ALA A 298 6.41 18.38 -7.49
N THR A 299 6.94 17.20 -7.23
CA THR A 299 6.21 15.93 -7.36
C THR A 299 4.94 15.91 -6.48
N TRP A 300 5.05 16.34 -5.23
CA TRP A 300 3.91 16.42 -4.31
C TRP A 300 2.84 17.40 -4.83
N TRP A 301 3.24 18.58 -5.34
CA TRP A 301 2.31 19.58 -5.84
C TRP A 301 1.53 19.06 -7.05
N VAL A 302 2.23 18.49 -8.02
CA VAL A 302 1.61 17.89 -9.21
C VAL A 302 0.63 16.78 -8.81
N ALA A 303 1.04 15.88 -7.90
CA ALA A 303 0.18 14.79 -7.42
C ALA A 303 -1.07 15.30 -6.67
N SER A 304 -0.97 16.45 -5.99
CA SER A 304 -2.06 17.01 -5.17
C SER A 304 -3.02 17.92 -5.92
N ASN A 305 -2.62 18.48 -7.06
CA ASN A 305 -3.34 19.52 -7.80
C ASN A 305 -3.59 19.21 -9.28
N SER A 306 -3.29 17.96 -9.74
CA SER A 306 -3.72 17.55 -11.08
C SER A 306 -5.26 17.52 -11.13
N PRO A 307 -5.91 18.20 -12.09
CA PRO A 307 -7.36 18.09 -12.25
C PRO A 307 -7.73 16.63 -12.55
N ASN A 308 -8.84 16.19 -11.98
CA ASN A 308 -9.48 14.90 -12.28
C ASN A 308 -9.86 14.76 -13.74
#